data_3a2c122d04c9a56f93afe0c7e424fb0c
#
_entry.id   3a2c122d04c9a56f93afe0c7e424fb0c
#
_cell.length_a   1.000
_cell.length_b   1.000
_cell.length_c   1.000
_cell.angle_alpha   90.00
_cell.angle_beta   90.00
_cell.angle_gamma   90.00
#
_symmetry.space_group_name_H-M   'P 1'
#
loop_
_entity.id
_entity.type
_entity.pdbx_description
1 polymer ?
#
loop_
_entity_poly.entity_id
_entity_poly.type
_entity_poly.pdbx_seq_one_letter_code
_entity_poly.pdbx_strand_id
1 'polypeptide(L)'
;MKKSLLAAAFIAAAMCAAAPVSADEAYVEPVKEYLATSVKAWLNDPAIIDAVKAQNAEHANLSQADIDALDQKWRAEVEADAHPTIDAVLAKPISAFLKAKQEASDGTITEVFVMDDKGLNVGQSATTSDYWQGDEGKFKKSFGAGADAVFVDEAEKDESTQMLQSQASMTISDETGKPIGAITIGINLDKL
;
A
#
# COMPACT_ATOMS: atom_id res chain seq x y z
N MET A 1 -38.98 13.05 68.26
CA MET A 1 -38.26 11.92 67.65
C MET A 1 -38.00 12.32 66.18
N LYS A 2 -36.78 12.79 65.89
CA LYS A 2 -36.35 13.19 64.54
C LYS A 2 -35.57 12.05 63.92
N LYS A 3 -36.05 11.48 62.83
CA LYS A 3 -35.33 10.46 62.07
C LYS A 3 -34.51 11.14 60.96
N SER A 4 -33.18 11.08 61.03
CA SER A 4 -32.28 11.55 59.99
C SER A 4 -32.09 10.44 58.97
N LEU A 5 -32.39 10.67 57.68
CA LEU A 5 -32.02 9.83 56.55
C LEU A 5 -30.64 10.29 56.06
N LEU A 6 -29.67 9.40 56.14
CA LEU A 6 -28.39 9.54 55.39
C LEU A 6 -28.60 9.00 53.97
N ALA A 7 -28.41 9.90 52.98
CA ALA A 7 -28.32 9.49 51.57
C ALA A 7 -26.86 9.17 51.24
N ALA A 8 -26.57 7.91 50.92
CA ALA A 8 -25.27 7.47 50.41
C ALA A 8 -25.24 7.71 48.91
N ALA A 9 -24.36 8.61 48.44
CA ALA A 9 -24.09 8.81 47.03
C ALA A 9 -23.07 7.77 46.54
N PHE A 10 -23.51 6.87 45.68
CA PHE A 10 -22.61 5.97 44.96
C PHE A 10 -21.99 6.71 43.78
N ILE A 11 -20.69 6.99 43.82
CA ILE A 11 -19.92 7.45 42.66
C ILE A 11 -19.49 6.19 41.88
N ALA A 12 -20.15 5.94 40.74
CA ALA A 12 -19.71 4.93 39.79
C ALA A 12 -18.51 5.48 39.00
N ALA A 13 -17.32 5.06 39.32
CA ALA A 13 -16.13 5.31 38.50
C ALA A 13 -16.22 4.42 37.26
N ALA A 14 -16.51 4.99 36.10
CA ALA A 14 -16.39 4.30 34.81
C ALA A 14 -14.91 4.11 34.51
N MET A 15 -14.37 2.90 34.76
CA MET A 15 -13.09 2.49 34.21
C MET A 15 -13.27 2.24 32.71
N CYS A 16 -12.79 3.16 31.87
CA CYS A 16 -12.52 2.84 30.46
C CYS A 16 -11.39 1.81 30.43
N ALA A 17 -11.74 0.55 30.31
CA ALA A 17 -10.78 -0.50 29.97
C ALA A 17 -10.41 -0.31 28.49
N ALA A 18 -9.21 0.19 28.22
CA ALA A 18 -8.61 0.08 26.90
C ALA A 18 -8.48 -1.42 26.59
N ALA A 19 -9.09 -1.87 25.49
CA ALA A 19 -8.90 -3.24 25.02
C ALA A 19 -7.39 -3.43 24.76
N PRO A 20 -6.79 -4.57 25.14
CA PRO A 20 -5.41 -4.85 24.76
C PRO A 20 -5.33 -4.89 23.22
N VAL A 21 -4.49 -4.05 22.62
CA VAL A 21 -4.10 -4.16 21.22
C VAL A 21 -3.40 -5.50 21.10
N SER A 22 -3.85 -6.33 20.15
CA SER A 22 -3.17 -7.59 19.82
C SER A 22 -1.73 -7.27 19.40
N ALA A 23 -0.78 -8.11 19.79
CA ALA A 23 0.61 -7.94 19.36
C ALA A 23 0.74 -7.96 17.82
N ASP A 24 -0.18 -8.64 17.13
CA ASP A 24 -0.26 -8.72 15.67
C ASP A 24 -0.70 -7.38 15.02
N GLU A 25 -1.23 -6.41 15.79
CA GLU A 25 -1.66 -5.10 15.28
C GLU A 25 -0.75 -3.94 15.74
N ALA A 26 0.24 -4.22 16.59
CA ALA A 26 1.07 -3.18 17.20
C ALA A 26 1.89 -2.37 16.18
N TYR A 27 2.19 -2.95 14.99
CA TYR A 27 2.94 -2.28 13.91
C TYR A 27 2.06 -1.36 13.05
N VAL A 28 0.75 -1.50 13.09
CA VAL A 28 -0.17 -0.80 12.16
C VAL A 28 -0.08 0.72 12.31
N GLU A 29 -0.10 1.25 13.53
CA GLU A 29 0.00 2.69 13.74
C GLU A 29 1.40 3.25 13.40
N PRO A 30 2.54 2.64 13.80
CA PRO A 30 3.86 3.01 13.29
C PRO A 30 3.96 3.04 11.77
N VAL A 31 3.42 2.04 11.07
CA VAL A 31 3.38 2.00 9.60
C VAL A 31 2.59 3.17 9.05
N LYS A 32 1.39 3.46 9.56
CA LYS A 32 0.57 4.61 9.12
C LYS A 32 1.28 5.94 9.35
N GLU A 33 1.97 6.10 10.47
CA GLU A 33 2.76 7.30 10.76
C GLU A 33 3.91 7.45 9.75
N TYR A 34 4.63 6.38 9.45
CA TYR A 34 5.67 6.39 8.43
C TYR A 34 5.11 6.78 7.05
N LEU A 35 3.97 6.21 6.65
CA LEU A 35 3.31 6.58 5.39
C LEU A 35 2.92 8.07 5.37
N ALA A 36 2.35 8.59 6.45
CA ALA A 36 1.91 9.98 6.54
C ALA A 36 3.07 10.98 6.48
N THR A 37 4.20 10.65 7.08
CA THR A 37 5.37 11.55 7.20
C THR A 37 6.35 11.44 6.05
N SER A 38 6.54 10.22 5.52
CA SER A 38 7.63 9.93 4.57
C SER A 38 7.15 9.64 3.15
N VAL A 39 5.93 9.11 2.99
CA VAL A 39 5.42 8.63 1.69
C VAL A 39 4.35 9.53 1.10
N LYS A 40 3.46 10.09 1.92
CA LYS A 40 2.29 10.86 1.46
C LYS A 40 2.64 11.99 0.48
N ALA A 41 3.79 12.62 0.65
CA ALA A 41 4.25 13.68 -0.26
C ALA A 41 4.49 13.17 -1.70
N TRP A 42 4.79 11.88 -1.88
CA TRP A 42 5.06 11.31 -3.21
C TRP A 42 3.79 11.18 -4.03
N LEU A 43 2.63 10.98 -3.39
CA LEU A 43 1.35 10.77 -4.08
C LEU A 43 0.96 11.95 -4.99
N ASN A 44 1.51 13.14 -4.72
CA ASN A 44 1.29 14.34 -5.52
C ASN A 44 2.47 14.67 -6.45
N ASP A 45 3.48 13.79 -6.53
CA ASP A 45 4.64 14.03 -7.42
C ASP A 45 4.19 13.83 -8.88
N PRO A 46 4.51 14.79 -9.78
CA PRO A 46 4.20 14.65 -11.20
C PRO A 46 4.71 13.36 -11.83
N ALA A 47 5.84 12.82 -11.36
CA ALA A 47 6.39 11.56 -11.86
C ALA A 47 5.42 10.39 -11.63
N ILE A 48 4.63 10.42 -10.54
CA ILE A 48 3.61 9.41 -10.26
C ILE A 48 2.30 9.75 -10.98
N ILE A 49 1.77 10.96 -10.79
CA ILE A 49 0.47 11.38 -11.31
C ILE A 49 0.40 11.24 -12.83
N ASP A 50 1.41 11.77 -13.54
CA ASP A 50 1.44 11.75 -15.00
C ASP A 50 1.59 10.32 -15.55
N ALA A 51 2.42 9.49 -14.91
CA ALA A 51 2.58 8.10 -15.32
C ALA A 51 1.29 7.27 -15.14
N VAL A 52 0.59 7.44 -14.00
CA VAL A 52 -0.68 6.77 -13.74
C VAL A 52 -1.76 7.22 -14.72
N LYS A 53 -1.89 8.55 -14.95
CA LYS A 53 -2.86 9.09 -15.93
C LYS A 53 -2.58 8.60 -17.35
N ALA A 54 -1.31 8.52 -17.75
CA ALA A 54 -0.92 8.03 -19.07
C ALA A 54 -1.31 6.57 -19.26
N GLN A 55 -1.01 5.70 -18.28
CA GLN A 55 -1.36 4.29 -18.34
C GLN A 55 -2.88 4.06 -18.25
N ASN A 56 -3.62 4.81 -17.43
CA ASN A 56 -5.08 4.77 -17.40
C ASN A 56 -5.69 5.08 -18.78
N ALA A 57 -5.14 6.05 -19.49
CA ALA A 57 -5.59 6.38 -20.84
C ALA A 57 -5.27 5.25 -21.85
N GLU A 58 -4.09 4.65 -21.77
CA GLU A 58 -3.68 3.51 -22.60
C GLU A 58 -4.55 2.28 -22.33
N HIS A 59 -4.83 1.99 -21.06
CA HIS A 59 -5.58 0.83 -20.60
C HIS A 59 -7.09 1.03 -20.53
N ALA A 60 -7.62 2.19 -20.95
CA ALA A 60 -9.04 2.53 -20.79
C ALA A 60 -10.01 1.47 -21.32
N ASN A 61 -9.64 0.81 -22.43
CA ASN A 61 -10.48 -0.18 -23.11
C ASN A 61 -10.09 -1.64 -22.86
N LEU A 62 -9.13 -1.92 -21.96
CA LEU A 62 -8.77 -3.31 -21.64
C LEU A 62 -9.96 -4.03 -20.98
N SER A 63 -10.29 -5.18 -21.55
CA SER A 63 -11.20 -6.14 -20.92
C SER A 63 -10.48 -6.93 -19.83
N GLN A 64 -11.25 -7.63 -18.97
CA GLN A 64 -10.64 -8.53 -17.99
C GLN A 64 -9.78 -9.62 -18.65
N ALA A 65 -10.21 -10.14 -19.81
CA ALA A 65 -9.43 -11.14 -20.55
C ALA A 65 -8.08 -10.59 -21.06
N ASP A 66 -8.02 -9.30 -21.42
CA ASP A 66 -6.76 -8.65 -21.81
C ASP A 66 -5.84 -8.48 -20.59
N ILE A 67 -6.41 -8.10 -19.45
CA ILE A 67 -5.68 -7.98 -18.16
C ILE A 67 -5.11 -9.34 -17.76
N ASP A 68 -5.92 -10.38 -17.78
CA ASP A 68 -5.49 -11.74 -17.43
C ASP A 68 -4.37 -12.23 -18.37
N ALA A 69 -4.44 -11.89 -19.64
CA ALA A 69 -3.38 -12.25 -20.61
C ALA A 69 -2.06 -11.49 -20.35
N LEU A 70 -2.14 -10.22 -19.96
CA LEU A 70 -0.96 -9.44 -19.56
C LEU A 70 -0.31 -10.01 -18.30
N ASP A 71 -1.10 -10.37 -17.30
CA ASP A 71 -0.62 -10.97 -16.07
C ASP A 71 0.00 -12.35 -16.28
N GLN A 72 -0.64 -13.22 -17.07
CA GLN A 72 -0.08 -14.52 -17.44
C GLN A 72 1.26 -14.38 -18.15
N LYS A 73 1.38 -13.41 -19.05
CA LYS A 73 2.64 -13.13 -19.73
C LYS A 73 3.74 -12.71 -18.75
N TRP A 74 3.41 -11.81 -17.83
CA TRP A 74 4.32 -11.35 -16.78
C TRP A 74 4.82 -12.53 -15.92
N ARG A 75 3.90 -13.33 -15.37
CA ARG A 75 4.23 -14.50 -14.56
C ARG A 75 5.12 -15.50 -15.30
N ALA A 76 4.89 -15.69 -16.59
CA ALA A 76 5.76 -16.53 -17.43
C ALA A 76 7.17 -15.92 -17.60
N GLU A 77 7.28 -14.60 -17.69
CA GLU A 77 8.57 -13.90 -17.76
C GLU A 77 9.35 -13.95 -16.44
N VAL A 78 8.67 -13.94 -15.29
CA VAL A 78 9.32 -14.07 -13.96
C VAL A 78 10.13 -15.37 -13.87
N GLU A 79 9.66 -16.45 -14.49
CA GLU A 79 10.31 -17.77 -14.50
C GLU A 79 11.26 -18.00 -15.69
N ALA A 80 11.38 -17.03 -16.60
CA ALA A 80 12.15 -17.17 -17.84
C ALA A 80 13.53 -16.50 -17.76
N ASP A 81 14.41 -16.87 -18.70
CA ASP A 81 15.71 -16.18 -18.87
C ASP A 81 15.56 -14.80 -19.55
N ALA A 82 14.46 -14.57 -20.25
CA ALA A 82 14.17 -13.32 -20.97
C ALA A 82 12.82 -12.74 -20.49
N HIS A 83 12.82 -11.48 -20.08
CA HIS A 83 11.68 -10.82 -19.46
C HIS A 83 11.42 -9.42 -20.06
N PRO A 84 11.13 -9.33 -21.36
CA PRO A 84 11.03 -8.06 -22.07
C PRO A 84 9.91 -7.15 -21.54
N THR A 85 8.80 -7.70 -21.02
CA THR A 85 7.72 -6.90 -20.44
C THR A 85 8.13 -6.32 -19.10
N ILE A 86 8.76 -7.14 -18.25
CA ILE A 86 9.30 -6.72 -16.94
C ILE A 86 10.36 -5.63 -17.15
N ASP A 87 11.32 -5.86 -18.06
CA ASP A 87 12.38 -4.91 -18.37
C ASP A 87 11.81 -3.57 -18.87
N ALA A 88 10.76 -3.61 -19.69
CA ALA A 88 10.11 -2.41 -20.18
C ALA A 88 9.45 -1.58 -19.05
N VAL A 89 8.85 -2.24 -18.06
CA VAL A 89 8.27 -1.56 -16.89
C VAL A 89 9.38 -1.01 -15.98
N LEU A 90 10.43 -1.79 -15.72
CA LEU A 90 11.56 -1.34 -14.89
C LEU A 90 12.35 -0.19 -15.53
N ALA A 91 12.37 -0.10 -16.85
CA ALA A 91 13.03 0.99 -17.59
C ALA A 91 12.22 2.32 -17.59
N LYS A 92 10.96 2.33 -17.15
CA LYS A 92 10.15 3.55 -17.10
C LYS A 92 10.74 4.57 -16.12
N PRO A 93 10.63 5.88 -16.37
CA PRO A 93 11.09 6.95 -15.45
C PRO A 93 10.46 6.82 -14.04
N ILE A 94 9.19 6.43 -13.95
CA ILE A 94 8.54 6.19 -12.65
C ILE A 94 9.24 5.08 -11.85
N SER A 95 9.67 4.00 -12.50
CA SER A 95 10.38 2.91 -11.81
C SER A 95 11.73 3.36 -11.27
N ALA A 96 12.46 4.19 -12.02
CA ALA A 96 13.70 4.81 -11.53
C ALA A 96 13.44 5.75 -10.33
N PHE A 97 12.34 6.53 -10.36
CA PHE A 97 11.90 7.36 -9.25
C PHE A 97 11.61 6.53 -7.99
N LEU A 98 10.81 5.47 -8.13
CA LEU A 98 10.44 4.59 -7.01
C LEU A 98 11.67 3.88 -6.41
N LYS A 99 12.58 3.42 -7.27
CA LYS A 99 13.83 2.80 -6.84
C LYS A 99 14.71 3.78 -6.04
N ALA A 100 14.82 5.03 -6.48
CA ALA A 100 15.56 6.05 -5.75
C ALA A 100 14.92 6.34 -4.36
N LYS A 101 13.58 6.31 -4.25
CA LYS A 101 12.88 6.44 -2.96
C LYS A 101 13.14 5.24 -2.03
N GLN A 102 13.14 4.03 -2.57
CA GLN A 102 13.50 2.83 -1.82
C GLN A 102 14.94 2.91 -1.30
N GLU A 103 15.90 3.22 -2.16
CA GLU A 103 17.31 3.33 -1.80
C GLU A 103 17.57 4.42 -0.74
N ALA A 104 16.85 5.55 -0.80
CA ALA A 104 16.97 6.64 0.17
C ALA A 104 16.34 6.32 1.55
N SER A 105 15.60 5.22 1.70
CA SER A 105 14.92 4.84 2.94
C SER A 105 15.80 4.15 3.98
N ASP A 106 17.08 3.94 3.68
CA ASP A 106 18.03 3.20 4.54
C ASP A 106 17.52 1.80 4.94
N GLY A 107 16.84 1.12 4.02
CA GLY A 107 16.31 -0.23 4.18
C GLY A 107 14.99 -0.31 4.98
N THR A 108 14.33 0.81 5.24
CA THR A 108 12.96 0.81 5.79
C THR A 108 11.96 0.35 4.74
N ILE A 109 12.16 0.74 3.47
CA ILE A 109 11.33 0.30 2.35
C ILE A 109 11.96 -0.90 1.69
N THR A 110 11.24 -2.02 1.61
CA THR A 110 11.69 -3.26 0.97
C THR A 110 11.33 -3.31 -0.51
N GLU A 111 10.19 -2.71 -0.89
CA GLU A 111 9.70 -2.60 -2.26
C GLU A 111 8.75 -1.42 -2.40
N VAL A 112 8.58 -0.92 -3.62
CA VAL A 112 7.55 0.06 -3.97
C VAL A 112 7.03 -0.24 -5.37
N PHE A 113 5.71 -0.25 -5.54
CA PHE A 113 5.09 -0.27 -6.85
C PHE A 113 3.81 0.57 -6.89
N VAL A 114 3.52 1.08 -8.07
CA VAL A 114 2.36 1.93 -8.36
C VAL A 114 1.46 1.22 -9.36
N MET A 115 0.16 1.21 -9.09
CA MET A 115 -0.89 0.58 -9.90
C MET A 115 -1.79 1.64 -10.53
N ASP A 116 -2.27 1.35 -11.73
CA ASP A 116 -3.30 2.13 -12.41
C ASP A 116 -4.72 1.87 -11.86
N ASP A 117 -5.76 2.44 -12.47
CA ASP A 117 -7.16 2.30 -12.04
C ASP A 117 -7.76 0.90 -12.25
N LYS A 118 -7.02 0.00 -12.91
CA LYS A 118 -7.37 -1.41 -13.08
C LYS A 118 -6.54 -2.36 -12.21
N GLY A 119 -5.55 -1.82 -11.49
CA GLY A 119 -4.64 -2.58 -10.65
C GLY A 119 -3.44 -3.17 -11.40
N LEU A 120 -3.12 -2.70 -12.60
CA LEU A 120 -1.93 -3.09 -13.34
C LEU A 120 -0.74 -2.21 -12.94
N ASN A 121 0.45 -2.79 -12.79
CA ASN A 121 1.65 -2.07 -12.39
C ASN A 121 2.05 -1.00 -13.42
N VAL A 122 2.13 0.25 -12.99
CA VAL A 122 2.61 1.40 -13.79
C VAL A 122 4.13 1.48 -13.75
N GLY A 123 4.69 1.25 -12.58
CA GLY A 123 6.13 1.22 -12.31
C GLY A 123 6.41 0.61 -10.94
N GLN A 124 7.65 0.19 -10.74
CA GLN A 124 8.05 -0.57 -9.55
C GLN A 124 9.55 -0.45 -9.29
N SER A 125 9.96 -0.60 -8.03
CA SER A 125 11.38 -0.53 -7.65
C SER A 125 12.12 -1.84 -7.89
N ALA A 126 11.41 -2.97 -7.90
CA ALA A 126 11.89 -4.31 -8.18
C ALA A 126 10.79 -5.12 -8.87
N THR A 127 11.14 -6.29 -9.43
CA THR A 127 10.17 -7.18 -10.07
C THR A 127 9.17 -7.72 -9.07
N THR A 128 7.87 -7.58 -9.37
CA THR A 128 6.77 -8.21 -8.63
C THR A 128 6.47 -9.60 -9.19
N SER A 129 5.85 -10.48 -8.39
CA SER A 129 5.43 -11.83 -8.81
C SER A 129 4.41 -11.79 -9.95
N ASP A 130 3.58 -10.75 -9.99
CA ASP A 130 2.47 -10.55 -10.90
C ASP A 130 2.38 -9.09 -11.40
N TYR A 131 1.74 -8.92 -12.54
CA TYR A 131 1.52 -7.61 -13.15
C TYR A 131 0.21 -6.99 -12.67
N TRP A 132 -0.81 -7.83 -12.42
CA TRP A 132 -2.13 -7.40 -12.01
C TRP A 132 -2.36 -7.68 -10.52
N GLN A 133 -2.65 -6.64 -9.78
CA GLN A 133 -2.90 -6.62 -8.35
C GLN A 133 -4.37 -6.33 -8.01
N GLY A 134 -5.24 -6.21 -9.04
CA GLY A 134 -6.61 -5.72 -8.89
C GLY A 134 -7.54 -6.64 -8.11
N ASP A 135 -7.21 -7.93 -7.99
CA ASP A 135 -7.95 -8.91 -7.18
C ASP A 135 -7.43 -9.02 -5.74
N GLU A 136 -6.37 -8.31 -5.38
CA GLU A 136 -5.74 -8.40 -4.07
C GLU A 136 -6.25 -7.36 -3.06
N GLY A 137 -6.01 -7.65 -1.77
CA GLY A 137 -6.37 -6.77 -0.65
C GLY A 137 -5.75 -5.39 -0.75
N LYS A 138 -4.49 -5.31 -1.15
CA LYS A 138 -3.72 -4.07 -1.30
C LYS A 138 -4.37 -3.07 -2.26
N PHE A 139 -4.99 -3.53 -3.34
CA PHE A 139 -5.71 -2.68 -4.29
C PHE A 139 -7.16 -2.43 -3.86
N LYS A 140 -7.89 -3.49 -3.48
CA LYS A 140 -9.31 -3.39 -3.10
C LYS A 140 -9.55 -2.53 -1.87
N LYS A 141 -8.63 -2.59 -0.88
CA LYS A 141 -8.75 -1.89 0.40
C LYS A 141 -8.06 -0.51 0.40
N SER A 142 -7.37 -0.14 -0.70
CA SER A 142 -6.88 1.21 -0.97
C SER A 142 -7.72 1.88 -2.06
N PHE A 143 -7.37 1.75 -3.34
CA PHE A 143 -8.11 2.35 -4.45
C PHE A 143 -9.61 2.04 -4.41
N GLY A 144 -9.99 0.79 -4.18
CA GLY A 144 -11.38 0.36 -4.09
C GLY A 144 -12.15 0.94 -2.90
N ALA A 145 -11.48 1.43 -1.86
CA ALA A 145 -12.08 2.00 -0.67
C ALA A 145 -12.19 3.54 -0.72
N GLY A 146 -11.59 4.21 -1.71
CA GLY A 146 -11.75 5.65 -1.95
C GLY A 146 -10.48 6.49 -1.79
N ALA A 147 -10.63 7.81 -1.93
CA ALA A 147 -9.52 8.78 -2.12
C ALA A 147 -8.51 8.83 -0.97
N ASP A 148 -8.95 8.67 0.28
CA ASP A 148 -8.09 8.81 1.47
C ASP A 148 -7.80 7.46 2.14
N ALA A 149 -8.07 6.35 1.44
CA ALA A 149 -7.91 5.03 2.01
C ALA A 149 -6.43 4.68 2.20
N VAL A 150 -6.13 4.16 3.39
CA VAL A 150 -4.84 3.58 3.76
C VAL A 150 -5.11 2.16 4.27
N PHE A 151 -4.46 1.20 3.67
CA PHE A 151 -4.51 -0.21 4.07
C PHE A 151 -3.13 -0.66 4.52
N VAL A 152 -3.05 -1.34 5.64
CA VAL A 152 -1.85 -2.02 6.14
C VAL A 152 -2.19 -3.49 6.21
N ASP A 153 -1.39 -4.30 5.54
CA ASP A 153 -1.59 -5.75 5.48
C ASP A 153 -1.01 -6.45 6.71
N GLU A 154 -1.29 -7.73 6.84
CA GLU A 154 -0.73 -8.55 7.91
C GLU A 154 0.81 -8.55 7.82
N ALA A 155 1.45 -8.64 8.99
CA ALA A 155 2.90 -8.75 9.06
C ALA A 155 3.34 -10.17 8.67
N GLU A 156 4.26 -10.26 7.73
CA GLU A 156 4.80 -11.52 7.25
C GLU A 156 6.31 -11.57 7.44
N LYS A 157 6.82 -12.77 7.69
CA LYS A 157 8.25 -13.00 7.75
C LYS A 157 8.74 -13.41 6.35
N ASP A 158 9.57 -12.57 5.74
CA ASP A 158 10.21 -12.90 4.47
C ASP A 158 11.12 -14.12 4.63
N GLU A 159 10.88 -15.17 3.85
CA GLU A 159 11.59 -16.43 4.00
C GLU A 159 13.08 -16.34 3.63
N SER A 160 13.43 -15.44 2.71
CA SER A 160 14.80 -15.30 2.20
C SER A 160 15.67 -14.45 3.12
N THR A 161 15.16 -13.33 3.60
CA THR A 161 15.88 -12.36 4.44
C THR A 161 15.65 -12.53 5.92
N GLN A 162 14.59 -13.28 6.31
CA GLN A 162 14.08 -13.42 7.69
C GLN A 162 13.59 -12.11 8.31
N MET A 163 13.45 -11.03 7.53
CA MET A 163 12.89 -9.76 7.98
C MET A 163 11.39 -9.86 8.22
N LEU A 164 10.91 -9.22 9.27
CA LEU A 164 9.50 -9.01 9.49
C LEU A 164 9.05 -7.79 8.66
N GLN A 165 8.13 -7.98 7.74
CA GLN A 165 7.64 -6.93 6.84
C GLN A 165 6.13 -6.90 6.76
N SER A 166 5.59 -5.76 6.36
CA SER A 166 4.17 -5.60 6.01
C SER A 166 4.08 -4.76 4.74
N GLN A 167 3.09 -5.05 3.90
CA GLN A 167 2.73 -4.18 2.79
C GLN A 167 1.72 -3.14 3.26
N ALA A 168 1.93 -1.90 2.86
CA ALA A 168 0.99 -0.82 3.13
C ALA A 168 0.63 -0.11 1.84
N SER A 169 -0.65 0.19 1.65
CA SER A 169 -1.18 0.72 0.39
C SER A 169 -1.98 1.98 0.61
N MET A 170 -1.83 2.93 -0.32
CA MET A 170 -2.54 4.22 -0.31
C MET A 170 -3.15 4.48 -1.68
N THR A 171 -4.31 5.14 -1.68
CA THR A 171 -4.93 5.62 -2.92
C THR A 171 -4.15 6.81 -3.48
N ILE A 172 -3.91 6.81 -4.79
CA ILE A 172 -3.42 7.95 -5.54
C ILE A 172 -4.62 8.66 -6.15
N SER A 173 -4.74 9.96 -5.91
CA SER A 173 -5.80 10.81 -6.45
C SER A 173 -5.21 11.90 -7.33
N ASP A 174 -5.98 12.36 -8.33
CA ASP A 174 -5.61 13.51 -9.15
C ASP A 174 -5.85 14.84 -8.41
N GLU A 175 -5.54 15.96 -9.08
CA GLU A 175 -5.68 17.32 -8.55
C GLU A 175 -7.13 17.70 -8.19
N THR A 176 -8.13 16.93 -8.64
CA THR A 176 -9.55 17.09 -8.29
C THR A 176 -9.96 16.27 -7.07
N GLY A 177 -9.07 15.42 -6.55
CA GLY A 177 -9.34 14.44 -5.50
C GLY A 177 -9.97 13.14 -6.02
N LYS A 178 -10.03 12.94 -7.32
CA LYS A 178 -10.53 11.69 -7.90
C LYS A 178 -9.47 10.59 -7.81
N PRO A 179 -9.78 9.40 -7.26
CA PRO A 179 -8.90 8.25 -7.31
C PRO A 179 -8.51 7.88 -8.74
N ILE A 180 -7.22 7.69 -9.00
CA ILE A 180 -6.67 7.33 -10.29
C ILE A 180 -5.82 6.06 -10.26
N GLY A 181 -5.44 5.58 -9.08
CA GLY A 181 -4.63 4.39 -8.90
C GLY A 181 -4.26 4.18 -7.43
N ALA A 182 -3.28 3.33 -7.17
CA ALA A 182 -2.75 3.06 -5.84
C ALA A 182 -1.24 2.92 -5.84
N ILE A 183 -0.63 3.13 -4.67
CA ILE A 183 0.76 2.79 -4.37
C ILE A 183 0.79 1.73 -3.27
N THR A 184 1.68 0.76 -3.39
CA THR A 184 1.99 -0.20 -2.33
C THR A 184 3.47 -0.12 -1.99
N ILE A 185 3.75 -0.16 -0.70
CA ILE A 185 5.10 -0.09 -0.14
C ILE A 185 5.28 -1.27 0.81
N GLY A 186 6.30 -2.09 0.58
CA GLY A 186 6.78 -3.05 1.55
C GLY A 186 7.62 -2.33 2.60
N ILE A 187 7.36 -2.60 3.86
CA ILE A 187 7.99 -1.93 4.99
C ILE A 187 8.64 -2.96 5.91
N ASN A 188 9.94 -2.79 6.13
CA ASN A 188 10.69 -3.54 7.13
C ASN A 188 10.30 -3.05 8.53
N LEU A 189 9.56 -3.86 9.28
CA LEU A 189 9.02 -3.51 10.60
C LEU A 189 10.11 -3.39 11.68
N ASP A 190 11.27 -3.99 11.47
CA ASP A 190 12.42 -3.88 12.38
C ASP A 190 13.12 -2.50 12.28
N LYS A 191 12.72 -1.68 11.30
CA LYS A 191 13.29 -0.34 11.03
C LYS A 191 12.37 0.83 11.42
N LEU A 192 11.17 0.54 11.91
CA LEU A 192 10.18 1.55 12.33
C LEU A 192 10.37 2.03 13.77
#